data_f06e4324df0fba453b571d40847e132f
#
_entry.id   f06e4324df0fba453b571d40847e132f
#
_cell.length_a   1.000
_cell.length_b   1.000
_cell.length_c   1.000
_cell.angle_alpha   90.00
_cell.angle_beta   90.00
_cell.angle_gamma   90.00
#
_symmetry.space_group_name_H-M   'P 1'
#
loop_
_entity.id
_entity.type
_entity.pdbx_description
1 polymer ?
#
loop_
_entity_poly.entity_id
_entity_poly.type
_entity_poly.pdbx_seq_one_letter_code
_entity_poly.pdbx_strand_id
1 'polypeptide(L)'
;MRTRFSFPHHRVVTSGLMLGAAMLLTPASALAAPQGCDKSCLETMAAHYRAAYLAHDPRPLPLSPKLRFVENNVELRLPDGTWSTVTKEVGPALTLSDPRTGQVAVFTSIMQNDVPGFLAIRLKVQNRRITEVEHIISTRRNLSAPPTPIGDVESFTHDPDIARPVPVAERSSRADLIAQADGYFSTLENNDGNLRGGVRFLPDTTRFENGMKFPEVEKGFRLGRYHFNERVRDRDYFLVDEVRGVAMARAYIDHKGRLDHYALTDGTQTRSIFREPQSWGVMELFKIRKGVITAIEAVFVQTPYYMRSPFTAKPEMRAGGLTPPVTPPAPTSPAAANPILNEGGEEAAH
;
A
#
# COMPACT_ATOMS: atom_id res chain seq x y z
N MET A 1 -104.71 50.29 26.36
CA MET A 1 -103.82 51.32 25.86
C MET A 1 -102.40 50.80 25.99
N ARG A 2 -101.81 50.34 24.90
CA ARG A 2 -100.44 49.83 24.93
C ARG A 2 -99.79 50.37 23.68
N THR A 3 -98.88 51.24 23.80
CA THR A 3 -98.06 51.82 22.82
C THR A 3 -96.83 50.91 22.54
N ARG A 4 -96.61 50.48 21.35
CA ARG A 4 -95.40 49.75 20.96
C ARG A 4 -94.37 50.76 20.31
N PHE A 5 -93.23 50.78 20.89
CA PHE A 5 -92.07 51.46 20.23
C PHE A 5 -91.26 50.47 19.42
N SER A 6 -90.98 50.83 18.16
CA SER A 6 -90.11 50.09 17.27
C SER A 6 -88.77 50.80 17.21
N PHE A 7 -87.66 50.02 17.41
CA PHE A 7 -86.30 50.51 17.24
C PHE A 7 -85.73 50.00 15.87
N PRO A 8 -84.94 50.85 15.19
CA PRO A 8 -84.29 50.44 13.95
C PRO A 8 -82.99 49.68 14.23
N HIS A 9 -82.75 48.57 13.49
CA HIS A 9 -81.53 47.78 13.52
C HIS A 9 -80.41 48.48 12.69
N HIS A 10 -79.32 48.90 13.37
CA HIS A 10 -78.10 49.28 12.71
C HIS A 10 -77.28 48.02 12.34
N ARG A 11 -77.04 47.82 11.05
CA ARG A 11 -76.09 46.79 10.56
C ARG A 11 -74.65 47.38 10.71
N VAL A 12 -73.83 46.78 11.56
CA VAL A 12 -72.40 47.01 11.62
C VAL A 12 -71.73 46.15 10.58
N VAL A 13 -71.09 46.78 9.57
CA VAL A 13 -70.24 46.09 8.59
C VAL A 13 -68.84 46.01 9.18
N THR A 14 -68.44 44.83 9.60
CA THR A 14 -67.06 44.57 10.03
C THR A 14 -66.23 44.22 8.81
N SER A 15 -65.37 45.14 8.36
CA SER A 15 -64.33 44.87 7.34
C SER A 15 -63.20 44.07 7.97
N GLY A 16 -63.17 42.78 7.64
CA GLY A 16 -62.07 41.89 8.02
C GLY A 16 -60.85 42.14 7.14
N LEU A 17 -59.77 42.66 7.73
CA LEU A 17 -58.45 42.76 7.11
C LEU A 17 -57.80 41.37 7.15
N MET A 18 -57.73 40.67 5.98
CA MET A 18 -56.95 39.45 5.81
C MET A 18 -55.48 39.84 5.66
N LEU A 19 -54.62 39.71 6.71
CA LEU A 19 -53.17 39.70 6.59
C LEU A 19 -52.74 38.36 5.95
N GLY A 20 -52.40 38.43 4.67
CA GLY A 20 -51.74 37.32 3.98
C GLY A 20 -50.29 37.19 4.46
N ALA A 21 -50.01 36.20 5.29
CA ALA A 21 -48.59 35.83 5.62
C ALA A 21 -47.95 35.19 4.41
N ALA A 22 -47.15 35.96 3.66
CA ALA A 22 -46.28 35.40 2.61
C ALA A 22 -45.14 34.63 3.30
N MET A 23 -45.26 33.28 3.35
CA MET A 23 -44.12 32.40 3.69
C MET A 23 -43.06 32.51 2.60
N LEU A 24 -41.98 33.24 2.88
CA LEU A 24 -40.74 33.20 2.12
C LEU A 24 -40.11 31.82 2.30
N LEU A 25 -40.37 30.91 1.34
CA LEU A 25 -39.63 29.67 1.18
C LEU A 25 -38.20 30.03 0.76
N THR A 26 -37.29 30.11 1.72
CA THR A 26 -35.86 30.14 1.45
C THR A 26 -35.47 28.79 0.85
N PRO A 27 -34.87 28.75 -0.37
CA PRO A 27 -34.35 27.50 -0.89
C PRO A 27 -33.27 27.00 0.08
N ALA A 28 -33.52 25.86 0.72
CA ALA A 28 -32.48 25.15 1.46
C ALA A 28 -31.40 24.80 0.44
N SER A 29 -30.23 25.48 0.56
CA SER A 29 -29.04 25.08 -0.19
C SER A 29 -28.73 23.66 0.19
N ALA A 30 -29.10 22.70 -0.66
CA ALA A 30 -28.67 21.31 -0.52
C ALA A 30 -27.16 21.34 -0.56
N LEU A 31 -26.52 21.14 0.61
CA LEU A 31 -25.09 20.85 0.69
C LEU A 31 -24.87 19.62 -0.21
N ALA A 32 -24.25 19.86 -1.37
CA ALA A 32 -23.89 18.80 -2.28
C ALA A 32 -23.09 17.78 -1.49
N ALA A 33 -23.58 16.54 -1.43
CA ALA A 33 -22.85 15.45 -0.81
C ALA A 33 -21.41 15.43 -1.38
N PRO A 34 -20.38 15.20 -0.57
CA PRO A 34 -19.01 15.16 -1.07
C PRO A 34 -18.96 14.19 -2.24
N GLN A 35 -18.64 14.69 -3.42
CA GLN A 35 -18.56 13.88 -4.63
C GLN A 35 -17.38 12.92 -4.47
N GLY A 36 -17.67 11.66 -4.17
CA GLY A 36 -16.69 10.58 -4.17
C GLY A 36 -16.02 10.48 -5.54
N CYS A 37 -14.82 9.95 -5.56
CA CYS A 37 -14.11 9.60 -6.78
C CYS A 37 -14.34 8.10 -7.03
N ASP A 38 -15.05 7.73 -8.08
CA ASP A 38 -15.27 6.36 -8.48
C ASP A 38 -13.99 5.74 -9.07
N LYS A 39 -14.07 4.48 -9.49
CA LYS A 39 -12.93 3.76 -10.06
C LYS A 39 -12.32 4.50 -11.25
N SER A 40 -13.14 4.94 -12.20
CA SER A 40 -12.67 5.65 -13.40
C SER A 40 -11.98 6.95 -13.04
N CYS A 41 -12.56 7.71 -12.11
CA CYS A 41 -11.97 8.94 -11.59
C CYS A 41 -10.60 8.69 -10.93
N LEU A 42 -10.47 7.67 -10.09
CA LEU A 42 -9.20 7.33 -9.43
C LEU A 42 -8.12 6.90 -10.42
N GLU A 43 -8.47 6.03 -11.36
CA GLU A 43 -7.53 5.52 -12.38
C GLU A 43 -7.10 6.63 -13.34
N THR A 44 -8.02 7.56 -13.70
CA THR A 44 -7.69 8.76 -14.49
C THR A 44 -6.75 9.70 -13.72
N MET A 45 -6.98 9.90 -12.43
CA MET A 45 -6.05 10.69 -11.60
C MET A 45 -4.66 10.08 -11.53
N ALA A 46 -4.56 8.75 -11.42
CA ALA A 46 -3.29 8.06 -11.44
C ALA A 46 -2.56 8.22 -12.79
N ALA A 47 -3.30 8.14 -13.91
CA ALA A 47 -2.74 8.38 -15.24
C ALA A 47 -2.23 9.82 -15.39
N HIS A 48 -3.01 10.81 -14.96
CA HIS A 48 -2.58 12.21 -14.98
C HIS A 48 -1.37 12.46 -14.07
N TYR A 49 -1.35 11.82 -12.89
CA TYR A 49 -0.21 11.90 -11.98
C TYR A 49 1.08 11.39 -12.64
N ARG A 50 1.03 10.22 -13.27
CA ARG A 50 2.18 9.65 -13.98
C ARG A 50 2.65 10.54 -15.12
N ALA A 51 1.72 11.09 -15.92
CA ALA A 51 2.05 12.02 -16.99
C ALA A 51 2.73 13.30 -16.46
N ALA A 52 2.21 13.87 -15.38
CA ALA A 52 2.80 15.04 -14.72
C ALA A 52 4.18 14.74 -14.12
N TYR A 53 4.34 13.56 -13.52
CA TYR A 53 5.61 13.07 -12.97
C TYR A 53 6.68 12.96 -14.04
N LEU A 54 6.36 12.36 -15.19
CA LEU A 54 7.29 12.28 -16.34
C LEU A 54 7.58 13.63 -17.01
N ALA A 55 6.64 14.58 -16.90
CA ALA A 55 6.83 15.95 -17.38
C ALA A 55 7.55 16.85 -16.37
N HIS A 56 7.86 16.35 -15.17
CA HIS A 56 8.45 17.13 -14.06
C HIS A 56 7.59 18.36 -13.65
N ASP A 57 6.29 18.33 -13.93
CA ASP A 57 5.39 19.46 -13.69
C ASP A 57 4.15 19.04 -12.91
N PRO A 58 4.08 19.33 -11.59
CA PRO A 58 2.91 18.99 -10.77
C PRO A 58 1.75 19.98 -10.91
N ARG A 59 1.91 21.11 -11.60
CA ARG A 59 0.91 22.21 -11.69
C ARG A 59 -0.44 21.77 -12.27
N PRO A 60 -0.53 20.85 -13.26
CA PRO A 60 -1.81 20.40 -13.78
C PRO A 60 -2.61 19.49 -12.83
N LEU A 61 -2.01 19.02 -11.75
CA LEU A 61 -2.64 18.04 -10.84
C LEU A 61 -3.61 18.71 -9.87
N PRO A 62 -4.76 18.09 -9.57
CA PRO A 62 -5.69 18.55 -8.55
C PRO A 62 -5.18 18.28 -7.13
N LEU A 63 -4.09 18.92 -6.74
CA LEU A 63 -3.45 18.73 -5.46
C LEU A 63 -4.22 19.43 -4.33
N SER A 64 -4.24 18.79 -3.16
CA SER A 64 -4.71 19.43 -1.93
C SER A 64 -3.70 20.49 -1.45
N PRO A 65 -4.15 21.64 -0.90
CA PRO A 65 -3.25 22.57 -0.23
C PRO A 65 -2.49 21.96 0.97
N LYS A 66 -2.99 20.85 1.49
CA LYS A 66 -2.39 20.06 2.59
C LYS A 66 -1.83 18.73 2.08
N LEU A 67 -1.36 18.70 0.83
CA LEU A 67 -0.75 17.51 0.27
C LEU A 67 0.42 17.05 1.14
N ARG A 68 0.48 15.73 1.36
CA ARG A 68 1.67 15.07 1.91
C ARG A 68 2.29 14.21 0.80
N PHE A 69 3.53 14.50 0.45
CA PHE A 69 4.33 13.69 -0.46
C PHE A 69 5.46 13.01 0.30
N VAL A 70 5.55 11.70 0.14
CA VAL A 70 6.56 10.85 0.77
C VAL A 70 7.24 10.02 -0.31
N GLU A 71 8.56 10.01 -0.32
CA GLU A 71 9.37 9.15 -1.17
C GLU A 71 10.36 8.37 -0.31
N ASN A 72 10.34 7.04 -0.41
CA ASN A 72 11.18 6.14 0.39
C ASN A 72 11.18 6.50 1.89
N ASN A 73 9.98 6.76 2.45
CA ASN A 73 9.73 7.15 3.85
C ASN A 73 10.23 8.54 4.26
N VAL A 74 10.69 9.35 3.33
CA VAL A 74 11.07 10.76 3.58
C VAL A 74 9.95 11.66 3.08
N GLU A 75 9.44 12.54 3.96
CA GLU A 75 8.46 13.56 3.55
C GLU A 75 9.18 14.69 2.81
N LEU A 76 8.75 14.93 1.58
CA LEU A 76 9.35 15.88 0.65
C LEU A 76 8.31 16.89 0.16
N ARG A 77 8.76 17.88 -0.59
CA ARG A 77 7.89 18.79 -1.34
C ARG A 77 7.92 18.44 -2.83
N LEU A 78 6.80 18.55 -3.52
CA LEU A 78 6.82 18.47 -4.97
C LEU A 78 7.42 19.73 -5.59
N PRO A 79 8.28 19.61 -6.61
CA PRO A 79 8.71 18.38 -7.30
C PRO A 79 10.12 17.89 -6.88
N ASP A 80 10.38 17.73 -5.60
CA ASP A 80 11.64 17.16 -5.11
C ASP A 80 11.74 15.64 -5.34
N GLY A 81 12.90 15.07 -5.03
CA GLY A 81 13.18 13.65 -5.16
C GLY A 81 13.24 13.20 -6.61
N THR A 82 12.67 12.03 -6.91
CA THR A 82 12.70 11.46 -8.25
C THR A 82 11.88 12.23 -9.28
N TRP A 83 11.05 13.17 -8.87
CA TRP A 83 10.40 14.12 -9.77
C TRP A 83 11.39 14.91 -10.63
N SER A 84 12.60 15.15 -10.13
CA SER A 84 13.64 15.87 -10.87
C SER A 84 14.55 14.98 -11.70
N THR A 85 14.45 13.66 -11.58
CA THR A 85 15.41 12.72 -12.20
C THR A 85 14.76 11.64 -13.06
N VAL A 86 13.45 11.40 -12.94
CA VAL A 86 12.75 10.42 -13.79
C VAL A 86 12.82 10.86 -15.26
N THR A 87 13.20 9.95 -16.15
CA THR A 87 13.32 10.25 -17.58
C THR A 87 12.38 9.44 -18.45
N LYS A 88 11.95 8.27 -17.96
CA LYS A 88 11.12 7.35 -18.74
C LYS A 88 10.36 6.41 -17.81
N GLU A 89 9.13 6.08 -18.15
CA GLU A 89 8.45 4.88 -17.71
C GLU A 89 8.75 3.76 -18.73
N VAL A 90 9.19 2.60 -18.23
CA VAL A 90 9.76 1.55 -19.12
C VAL A 90 8.71 0.48 -19.42
N GLY A 91 8.13 -0.09 -18.40
CA GLY A 91 7.18 -1.20 -18.52
C GLY A 91 5.72 -0.76 -18.51
N PRO A 92 4.80 -1.69 -18.72
CA PRO A 92 3.39 -1.44 -18.54
C PRO A 92 3.12 -1.13 -17.07
N ALA A 93 2.29 -0.11 -16.81
CA ALA A 93 1.87 0.21 -15.46
C ALA A 93 0.65 -0.61 -15.06
N LEU A 94 0.73 -1.30 -13.93
CA LEU A 94 -0.40 -1.94 -13.28
C LEU A 94 -1.09 -0.94 -12.36
N THR A 95 -2.33 -0.54 -12.69
CA THR A 95 -3.12 0.39 -11.87
C THR A 95 -4.27 -0.33 -11.19
N LEU A 96 -4.39 -0.16 -9.88
CA LEU A 96 -5.43 -0.72 -9.03
C LEU A 96 -6.08 0.40 -8.20
N SER A 97 -7.37 0.31 -7.93
CA SER A 97 -8.11 1.37 -7.24
C SER A 97 -9.18 0.83 -6.31
N ASP A 98 -9.41 1.56 -5.22
CA ASP A 98 -10.42 1.29 -4.21
C ASP A 98 -11.26 2.55 -3.95
N PRO A 99 -12.43 2.70 -4.60
CA PRO A 99 -13.30 3.86 -4.39
C PRO A 99 -13.82 4.01 -2.97
N ARG A 100 -13.88 2.92 -2.18
CA ARG A 100 -14.35 2.97 -0.78
C ARG A 100 -13.40 3.74 0.13
N THR A 101 -12.09 3.65 -0.16
CA THR A 101 -11.05 4.32 0.61
C THR A 101 -10.49 5.55 -0.10
N GLY A 102 -10.88 5.77 -1.36
CA GLY A 102 -10.32 6.81 -2.21
C GLY A 102 -8.84 6.58 -2.54
N GLN A 103 -8.39 5.33 -2.55
CA GLN A 103 -7.01 4.96 -2.83
C GLN A 103 -6.85 4.46 -4.26
N VAL A 104 -5.75 4.84 -4.89
CA VAL A 104 -5.28 4.25 -6.14
C VAL A 104 -3.79 4.00 -6.04
N ALA A 105 -3.36 2.87 -6.58
CA ALA A 105 -1.95 2.49 -6.60
C ALA A 105 -1.51 2.11 -8.02
N VAL A 106 -0.23 2.36 -8.30
CA VAL A 106 0.41 2.01 -9.56
C VAL A 106 1.72 1.31 -9.27
N PHE A 107 1.91 0.14 -9.89
CA PHE A 107 3.21 -0.52 -9.95
C PHE A 107 3.74 -0.39 -11.36
N THR A 108 4.99 0.06 -11.50
CA THR A 108 5.62 0.29 -12.80
C THR A 108 7.15 0.21 -12.68
N SER A 109 7.84 0.24 -13.79
CA SER A 109 9.29 0.40 -13.85
C SER A 109 9.67 1.71 -14.54
N ILE A 110 10.77 2.31 -14.12
CA ILE A 110 11.22 3.63 -14.55
C ILE A 110 12.72 3.67 -14.81
N MET A 111 13.15 4.69 -15.53
CA MET A 111 14.54 5.15 -15.57
C MET A 111 14.64 6.49 -14.86
N GLN A 112 15.67 6.64 -14.01
CA GLN A 112 16.09 7.92 -13.44
C GLN A 112 17.44 8.25 -14.10
N ASN A 113 17.45 9.17 -15.06
CA ASN A 113 18.55 9.27 -16.02
C ASN A 113 18.83 7.91 -16.66
N ASP A 114 19.94 7.27 -16.32
CA ASP A 114 20.35 5.93 -16.77
C ASP A 114 20.20 4.83 -15.70
N VAL A 115 19.63 5.18 -14.52
CA VAL A 115 19.45 4.23 -13.42
C VAL A 115 18.07 3.58 -13.48
N PRO A 116 17.98 2.27 -13.70
CA PRO A 116 16.70 1.56 -13.69
C PRO A 116 16.15 1.41 -12.27
N GLY A 117 14.83 1.39 -12.16
CA GLY A 117 14.14 1.21 -10.88
C GLY A 117 12.73 0.69 -11.02
N PHE A 118 12.26 0.00 -9.97
CA PHE A 118 10.86 -0.36 -9.77
C PHE A 118 10.20 0.66 -8.84
N LEU A 119 9.03 1.11 -9.24
CA LEU A 119 8.28 2.17 -8.56
C LEU A 119 6.90 1.67 -8.20
N ALA A 120 6.56 1.77 -6.91
CA ALA A 120 5.19 1.70 -6.41
C ALA A 120 4.71 3.11 -6.01
N ILE A 121 3.60 3.55 -6.57
CA ILE A 121 2.92 4.81 -6.26
C ILE A 121 1.63 4.50 -5.52
N ARG A 122 1.36 5.19 -4.42
CA ARG A 122 0.06 5.26 -3.76
C ARG A 122 -0.44 6.69 -3.78
N LEU A 123 -1.67 6.90 -4.25
CA LEU A 123 -2.36 8.18 -4.13
C LEU A 123 -3.60 8.01 -3.26
N LYS A 124 -3.84 8.94 -2.37
CA LYS A 124 -5.11 9.09 -1.66
C LYS A 124 -5.85 10.31 -2.19
N VAL A 125 -7.08 10.08 -2.59
CA VAL A 125 -7.95 11.09 -3.18
C VAL A 125 -9.12 11.36 -2.24
N GLN A 126 -9.31 12.61 -1.86
CA GLN A 126 -10.44 13.08 -1.08
C GLN A 126 -11.03 14.33 -1.74
N ASN A 127 -12.35 14.38 -1.88
CA ASN A 127 -13.03 15.49 -2.55
C ASN A 127 -12.42 15.83 -3.94
N ARG A 128 -12.11 14.78 -4.71
CA ARG A 128 -11.48 14.87 -6.05
C ARG A 128 -10.12 15.60 -6.04
N ARG A 129 -9.41 15.63 -4.93
CA ARG A 129 -8.05 16.16 -4.79
C ARG A 129 -7.12 15.09 -4.24
N ILE A 130 -5.90 15.07 -4.73
CA ILE A 130 -4.84 14.22 -4.21
C ILE A 130 -4.37 14.81 -2.87
N THR A 131 -4.55 14.07 -1.78
CA THR A 131 -4.20 14.50 -0.41
C THR A 131 -2.94 13.84 0.11
N GLU A 132 -2.63 12.65 -0.41
CA GLU A 132 -1.40 11.92 -0.07
C GLU A 132 -0.80 11.32 -1.35
N VAL A 133 0.51 11.36 -1.43
CA VAL A 133 1.32 10.67 -2.42
C VAL A 133 2.42 9.91 -1.68
N GLU A 134 2.59 8.66 -2.02
CA GLU A 134 3.69 7.85 -1.50
C GLU A 134 4.38 7.11 -2.65
N HIS A 135 5.69 7.24 -2.74
CA HIS A 135 6.55 6.50 -3.63
C HIS A 135 7.43 5.55 -2.85
N ILE A 136 7.48 4.30 -3.28
CA ILE A 136 8.56 3.38 -2.93
C ILE A 136 9.31 3.07 -4.21
N ILE A 137 10.59 3.41 -4.25
CA ILE A 137 11.44 3.26 -5.42
C ILE A 137 12.63 2.39 -5.05
N SER A 138 12.73 1.25 -5.73
CA SER A 138 13.85 0.34 -5.60
C SER A 138 14.75 0.47 -6.82
N THR A 139 16.02 0.77 -6.60
CA THR A 139 17.05 0.84 -7.62
C THR A 139 18.24 -0.04 -7.24
N ARG A 140 18.97 -0.52 -8.24
CA ARG A 140 20.23 -1.19 -7.98
C ARG A 140 21.23 -0.17 -7.42
N ARG A 141 21.56 -0.27 -6.15
CA ARG A 141 22.54 0.61 -5.52
C ARG A 141 23.94 0.05 -5.70
N ASN A 142 24.79 0.80 -6.37
CA ASN A 142 26.21 0.44 -6.56
C ASN A 142 27.10 0.83 -5.38
N LEU A 143 26.57 1.56 -4.39
CA LEU A 143 27.32 2.14 -3.28
C LEU A 143 27.48 1.23 -2.06
N SER A 144 26.69 0.16 -1.99
CA SER A 144 26.77 -0.87 -0.95
C SER A 144 27.19 -2.19 -1.57
N ALA A 145 28.07 -2.92 -0.91
CA ALA A 145 28.44 -4.27 -1.31
C ALA A 145 27.75 -5.27 -0.36
N PRO A 146 26.99 -6.26 -0.90
CA PRO A 146 26.62 -6.43 -2.28
C PRO A 146 25.49 -5.45 -2.69
N PRO A 147 25.41 -5.05 -3.97
CA PRO A 147 24.32 -4.23 -4.46
C PRO A 147 22.99 -4.99 -4.28
N THR A 148 21.94 -4.27 -3.85
CA THR A 148 20.58 -4.86 -3.81
C THR A 148 20.17 -5.23 -5.22
N PRO A 149 19.88 -6.50 -5.52
CA PRO A 149 19.48 -6.91 -6.85
C PRO A 149 18.07 -6.37 -7.14
N ILE A 150 17.83 -6.03 -8.40
CA ILE A 150 16.51 -5.79 -8.97
C ILE A 150 16.38 -6.58 -10.26
N GLY A 151 15.15 -6.86 -10.68
CA GLY A 151 14.87 -7.45 -12.00
C GLY A 151 15.23 -6.52 -13.14
N ASP A 152 15.18 -7.04 -14.34
CA ASP A 152 15.38 -6.27 -15.56
C ASP A 152 14.10 -5.47 -15.86
N VAL A 153 14.19 -4.14 -15.83
CA VAL A 153 13.06 -3.23 -16.03
C VAL A 153 12.49 -3.27 -17.45
N GLU A 154 13.31 -3.67 -18.45
CA GLU A 154 12.88 -3.69 -19.85
C GLU A 154 12.15 -4.98 -20.23
N SER A 155 12.50 -6.11 -19.62
CA SER A 155 11.87 -7.40 -19.84
C SER A 155 10.77 -7.73 -18.83
N PHE A 156 10.65 -6.96 -17.74
CA PHE A 156 9.65 -7.22 -16.71
C PHE A 156 8.22 -7.06 -17.22
N THR A 157 7.39 -8.01 -16.88
CA THR A 157 5.94 -7.95 -17.08
C THR A 157 5.22 -8.38 -15.82
N HIS A 158 4.17 -7.66 -15.47
CA HIS A 158 3.27 -8.06 -14.39
C HIS A 158 2.63 -9.42 -14.67
N ASP A 159 2.29 -10.15 -13.60
CA ASP A 159 1.46 -11.34 -13.76
C ASP A 159 0.12 -10.92 -14.39
N PRO A 160 -0.21 -11.44 -15.58
CA PRO A 160 -1.39 -11.01 -16.34
C PRO A 160 -2.71 -11.30 -15.61
N ASP A 161 -2.71 -12.22 -14.64
CA ASP A 161 -3.90 -12.56 -13.88
C ASP A 161 -4.29 -11.47 -12.88
N ILE A 162 -3.32 -10.67 -12.40
CA ILE A 162 -3.59 -9.62 -11.41
C ILE A 162 -4.63 -8.62 -11.92
N ALA A 163 -4.51 -8.18 -13.17
CA ALA A 163 -5.43 -7.20 -13.75
C ALA A 163 -6.80 -7.80 -14.10
N ARG A 164 -6.92 -9.13 -14.21
CA ARG A 164 -8.18 -9.79 -14.62
C ARG A 164 -9.21 -9.79 -13.50
N PRO A 165 -10.49 -9.48 -13.81
CA PRO A 165 -11.58 -9.67 -12.85
C PRO A 165 -11.74 -11.14 -12.45
N VAL A 166 -11.98 -11.37 -11.17
CA VAL A 166 -12.32 -12.70 -10.65
C VAL A 166 -13.80 -12.99 -10.98
N PRO A 167 -14.13 -14.20 -11.49
CA PRO A 167 -15.53 -14.60 -11.68
C PRO A 167 -16.33 -14.43 -10.40
N VAL A 168 -17.59 -13.97 -10.50
CA VAL A 168 -18.41 -13.63 -9.33
C VAL A 168 -18.49 -14.77 -8.30
N ALA A 169 -18.63 -16.01 -8.77
CA ALA A 169 -18.70 -17.20 -7.90
C ALA A 169 -17.37 -17.54 -7.18
N GLU A 170 -16.27 -16.90 -7.56
CA GLU A 170 -14.94 -17.15 -7.02
C GLU A 170 -14.37 -15.96 -6.24
N ARG A 171 -15.14 -14.87 -6.14
CA ARG A 171 -14.74 -13.67 -5.40
C ARG A 171 -14.73 -13.94 -3.91
N SER A 172 -13.73 -13.38 -3.26
CA SER A 172 -13.66 -13.32 -1.80
C SER A 172 -14.18 -11.97 -1.31
N SER A 173 -14.69 -11.94 -0.10
CA SER A 173 -15.06 -10.68 0.54
C SER A 173 -13.82 -9.81 0.82
N ARG A 174 -14.02 -8.51 1.01
CA ARG A 174 -12.95 -7.60 1.42
C ARG A 174 -12.21 -8.09 2.67
N ALA A 175 -12.94 -8.59 3.66
CA ALA A 175 -12.36 -9.11 4.89
C ALA A 175 -11.49 -10.34 4.63
N ASP A 176 -11.94 -11.26 3.77
CA ASP A 176 -11.18 -12.46 3.42
C ASP A 176 -9.92 -12.11 2.61
N LEU A 177 -9.99 -11.13 1.70
CA LEU A 177 -8.84 -10.65 0.95
C LEU A 177 -7.77 -10.08 1.90
N ILE A 178 -8.18 -9.26 2.86
CA ILE A 178 -7.27 -8.72 3.89
C ILE A 178 -6.72 -9.87 4.76
N ALA A 179 -7.55 -10.82 5.17
CA ALA A 179 -7.13 -11.93 6.01
C ALA A 179 -6.05 -12.81 5.34
N GLN A 180 -6.16 -13.07 4.03
CA GLN A 180 -5.13 -13.80 3.29
C GLN A 180 -3.81 -13.01 3.21
N ALA A 181 -3.86 -11.71 2.94
CA ALA A 181 -2.69 -10.86 2.93
C ALA A 181 -2.04 -10.74 4.33
N ASP A 182 -2.85 -10.64 5.40
CA ASP A 182 -2.35 -10.61 6.78
C ASP A 182 -1.76 -11.95 7.20
N GLY A 183 -2.37 -13.05 6.78
CA GLY A 183 -1.85 -14.40 6.99
C GLY A 183 -0.48 -14.61 6.35
N TYR A 184 -0.25 -14.04 5.15
CA TYR A 184 1.06 -14.03 4.51
C TYR A 184 2.10 -13.30 5.38
N PHE A 185 1.83 -12.08 5.81
CA PHE A 185 2.75 -11.33 6.67
C PHE A 185 2.97 -12.00 8.02
N SER A 186 1.93 -12.60 8.58
CA SER A 186 2.04 -13.36 9.85
C SER A 186 2.87 -14.64 9.70
N THR A 187 2.85 -15.25 8.50
CA THR A 187 3.70 -16.39 8.17
C THR A 187 5.16 -15.97 7.93
N LEU A 188 5.35 -14.77 7.35
CA LEU A 188 6.67 -14.21 7.10
C LEU A 188 7.39 -13.81 8.39
N GLU A 189 6.62 -13.36 9.40
CA GLU A 189 7.13 -12.95 10.70
C GLU A 189 7.69 -14.14 11.47
N ASN A 190 8.99 -14.12 11.75
CA ASN A 190 9.68 -15.19 12.51
C ASN A 190 9.31 -16.59 11.99
N ASN A 191 9.44 -16.78 10.68
CA ASN A 191 8.96 -17.96 9.98
C ASN A 191 9.62 -19.23 10.49
N ASP A 192 8.81 -20.17 11.01
CA ASP A 192 9.20 -21.44 11.61
C ASP A 192 8.73 -22.67 10.81
N GLY A 193 8.31 -22.48 9.57
CA GLY A 193 7.74 -23.51 8.70
C GLY A 193 6.22 -23.66 8.80
N ASN A 194 5.57 -23.00 9.75
CA ASN A 194 4.12 -23.03 9.91
C ASN A 194 3.44 -21.88 9.16
N LEU A 195 2.42 -22.20 8.37
CA LEU A 195 1.55 -21.18 7.79
C LEU A 195 0.61 -20.61 8.86
N ARG A 196 0.44 -19.30 8.90
CA ARG A 196 -0.33 -18.57 9.92
C ARG A 196 -1.56 -17.89 9.32
N GLY A 197 -2.53 -17.54 10.16
CA GLY A 197 -3.72 -16.79 9.75
C GLY A 197 -4.59 -17.46 8.69
N GLY A 198 -4.43 -18.78 8.48
CA GLY A 198 -5.18 -19.52 7.46
C GLY A 198 -4.80 -19.17 6.02
N VAL A 199 -3.60 -18.59 5.79
CA VAL A 199 -3.12 -18.29 4.45
C VAL A 199 -2.97 -19.54 3.60
N ARG A 200 -3.35 -19.44 2.34
CA ARG A 200 -3.27 -20.53 1.36
C ARG A 200 -2.67 -20.03 0.07
N PHE A 201 -1.89 -20.89 -0.59
CA PHE A 201 -1.24 -20.62 -1.86
C PHE A 201 -1.63 -21.64 -2.92
N LEU A 202 -1.59 -21.28 -4.19
CA LEU A 202 -1.50 -22.27 -5.25
C LEU A 202 -0.07 -22.81 -5.33
N PRO A 203 0.12 -24.07 -5.77
CA PRO A 203 1.47 -24.64 -5.93
C PRO A 203 2.40 -23.82 -6.82
N ASP A 204 1.84 -23.16 -7.83
CA ASP A 204 2.52 -22.34 -8.83
C ASP A 204 2.40 -20.83 -8.55
N THR A 205 2.07 -20.45 -7.31
CA THR A 205 2.01 -19.03 -6.93
C THR A 205 3.31 -18.34 -7.29
N THR A 206 3.21 -17.30 -8.12
CA THR A 206 4.35 -16.45 -8.48
C THR A 206 4.51 -15.33 -7.46
N ARG A 207 5.76 -14.98 -7.15
CA ARG A 207 6.11 -13.80 -6.37
C ARG A 207 7.18 -13.01 -7.10
N PHE A 208 6.92 -11.74 -7.34
CA PHE A 208 7.90 -10.78 -7.82
C PHE A 208 8.30 -9.83 -6.71
N GLU A 209 9.59 -9.67 -6.50
CA GLU A 209 10.19 -8.73 -5.54
C GLU A 209 11.13 -7.80 -6.28
N ASN A 210 10.79 -6.51 -6.39
CA ASN A 210 11.55 -5.55 -7.20
C ASN A 210 11.84 -6.08 -8.62
N GLY A 211 10.85 -6.71 -9.24
CA GLY A 211 10.94 -7.31 -10.58
C GLY A 211 11.62 -8.67 -10.67
N MET A 212 12.24 -9.17 -9.61
CA MET A 212 12.82 -10.52 -9.61
C MET A 212 11.75 -11.56 -9.28
N LYS A 213 11.75 -12.69 -9.99
CA LYS A 213 10.79 -13.78 -9.80
C LYS A 213 11.30 -14.78 -8.76
N PHE A 214 10.45 -15.06 -7.77
CA PHE A 214 10.68 -16.09 -6.76
C PHE A 214 9.61 -17.18 -6.90
N PRO A 215 10.00 -18.39 -7.29
CA PRO A 215 9.10 -19.55 -7.36
C PRO A 215 8.91 -20.17 -5.97
N GLU A 216 8.00 -21.16 -5.91
CA GLU A 216 7.81 -22.05 -4.75
C GLU A 216 7.56 -21.31 -3.43
N VAL A 217 6.70 -20.29 -3.45
CA VAL A 217 6.43 -19.42 -2.29
C VAL A 217 6.04 -20.21 -1.05
N GLU A 218 5.07 -21.14 -1.15
CA GLU A 218 4.63 -21.95 -0.03
C GLU A 218 5.73 -22.86 0.50
N LYS A 219 6.51 -23.49 -0.37
CA LYS A 219 7.65 -24.34 -0.01
C LYS A 219 8.70 -23.55 0.80
N GLY A 220 9.01 -22.33 0.36
CA GLY A 220 9.92 -21.43 1.09
C GLY A 220 9.44 -21.18 2.52
N PHE A 221 8.15 -20.91 2.71
CA PHE A 221 7.55 -20.73 4.03
C PHE A 221 7.59 -22.02 4.86
N ARG A 222 7.23 -23.16 4.29
CA ARG A 222 7.22 -24.45 5.00
C ARG A 222 8.62 -24.93 5.38
N LEU A 223 9.64 -24.52 4.64
CA LEU A 223 11.03 -24.76 4.99
C LEU A 223 11.56 -23.81 6.08
N GLY A 224 10.84 -22.75 6.43
CA GLY A 224 11.33 -21.77 7.39
C GLY A 224 12.43 -20.86 6.81
N ARG A 225 12.49 -20.67 5.48
CA ARG A 225 13.54 -19.88 4.81
C ARG A 225 13.61 -18.44 5.30
N TYR A 226 12.50 -17.90 5.79
CA TYR A 226 12.38 -16.50 6.22
C TYR A 226 12.50 -16.31 7.72
N HIS A 227 13.09 -17.29 8.43
CA HIS A 227 13.27 -17.22 9.88
C HIS A 227 14.06 -15.98 10.37
N PHE A 228 14.85 -15.38 9.50
CA PHE A 228 15.57 -14.13 9.76
C PHE A 228 14.69 -12.89 9.86
N ASN A 229 13.43 -12.94 9.41
CA ASN A 229 12.49 -11.83 9.58
C ASN A 229 11.96 -11.84 11.01
N GLU A 230 12.32 -10.83 11.77
CA GLU A 230 11.94 -10.79 13.18
C GLU A 230 10.47 -10.42 13.36
N ARG A 231 10.01 -9.45 12.60
CA ARG A 231 8.69 -8.85 12.75
C ARG A 231 8.21 -8.22 11.45
N VAL A 232 6.90 -8.29 11.19
CA VAL A 232 6.25 -7.55 10.14
C VAL A 232 5.22 -6.63 10.78
N ARG A 233 5.50 -5.34 10.82
CA ARG A 233 4.74 -4.33 11.57
C ARG A 233 4.16 -3.23 10.68
N ASP A 234 3.32 -2.38 11.30
CA ASP A 234 2.69 -1.21 10.65
C ASP A 234 1.93 -1.61 9.37
N ARG A 235 1.30 -2.79 9.40
CA ARG A 235 0.53 -3.36 8.28
C ARG A 235 -0.69 -2.50 8.01
N ASP A 236 -0.73 -1.88 6.84
CA ASP A 236 -1.81 -1.00 6.40
C ASP A 236 -2.36 -1.52 5.07
N TYR A 237 -3.56 -2.13 5.12
CA TYR A 237 -4.26 -2.67 3.94
C TYR A 237 -5.05 -1.54 3.28
N PHE A 238 -4.34 -0.63 2.65
CA PHE A 238 -4.87 0.65 2.17
C PHE A 238 -5.81 0.53 0.97
N LEU A 239 -5.68 -0.53 0.15
CA LEU A 239 -6.47 -0.73 -1.06
C LEU A 239 -6.94 -2.18 -1.18
N VAL A 240 -8.24 -2.37 -1.49
CA VAL A 240 -8.81 -3.68 -1.82
C VAL A 240 -9.73 -3.55 -3.03
N ASP A 241 -9.39 -4.24 -4.11
CA ASP A 241 -10.23 -4.40 -5.31
C ASP A 241 -10.92 -5.76 -5.28
N GLU A 242 -12.16 -5.82 -4.77
CA GLU A 242 -12.94 -7.05 -4.66
C GLU A 242 -13.30 -7.66 -6.03
N VAL A 243 -13.35 -6.83 -7.09
CA VAL A 243 -13.65 -7.30 -8.44
C VAL A 243 -12.46 -8.04 -9.02
N ARG A 244 -11.26 -7.51 -8.84
CA ARG A 244 -10.02 -8.16 -9.28
C ARG A 244 -9.49 -9.15 -8.24
N GLY A 245 -10.06 -9.20 -7.03
CA GLY A 245 -9.58 -10.07 -5.95
C GLY A 245 -8.17 -9.69 -5.50
N VAL A 246 -7.90 -8.40 -5.35
CA VAL A 246 -6.57 -7.89 -4.96
C VAL A 246 -6.66 -7.17 -3.62
N ALA A 247 -5.75 -7.49 -2.71
CA ALA A 247 -5.44 -6.69 -1.55
C ALA A 247 -4.04 -6.09 -1.70
N MET A 248 -3.87 -4.82 -1.33
CA MET A 248 -2.57 -4.15 -1.29
C MET A 248 -2.28 -3.66 0.11
N ALA A 249 -1.06 -3.84 0.52
CA ALA A 249 -0.60 -3.43 1.84
C ALA A 249 0.70 -2.65 1.77
N ARG A 250 0.87 -1.77 2.74
CA ARG A 250 2.15 -1.24 3.15
C ARG A 250 2.52 -1.89 4.48
N ALA A 251 3.78 -2.31 4.61
CA ALA A 251 4.30 -2.89 5.85
C ALA A 251 5.80 -2.61 6.02
N TYR A 252 6.31 -2.96 7.19
CA TYR A 252 7.74 -2.92 7.48
C TYR A 252 8.20 -4.28 7.98
N ILE A 253 9.26 -4.79 7.38
CA ILE A 253 9.88 -6.06 7.76
C ILE A 253 11.19 -5.75 8.47
N ASP A 254 11.30 -6.10 9.75
CA ASP A 254 12.47 -5.82 10.57
C ASP A 254 13.42 -7.01 10.61
N HIS A 255 14.70 -6.73 10.43
CA HIS A 255 15.82 -7.67 10.53
C HIS A 255 16.79 -7.18 11.58
N LYS A 256 16.96 -7.92 12.67
CA LYS A 256 17.92 -7.54 13.73
C LYS A 256 19.38 -7.82 13.40
N GLY A 257 19.64 -8.61 12.38
CA GLY A 257 20.99 -9.02 12.02
C GLY A 257 21.67 -9.95 13.03
N ARG A 258 20.91 -10.53 13.96
CA ARG A 258 21.47 -11.39 15.03
C ARG A 258 21.65 -12.85 14.62
N LEU A 259 20.81 -13.29 13.70
CA LEU A 259 20.78 -14.71 13.30
C LEU A 259 21.81 -14.92 12.20
N ASP A 260 22.85 -15.65 12.50
CA ASP A 260 23.89 -15.96 11.51
C ASP A 260 23.65 -17.28 10.81
N HIS A 261 23.38 -18.35 11.57
CA HIS A 261 23.06 -19.69 11.04
C HIS A 261 21.79 -20.22 11.68
N TYR A 262 21.01 -20.97 10.91
CA TYR A 262 19.82 -21.68 11.38
C TYR A 262 19.53 -22.90 10.53
N ALA A 263 18.79 -23.85 11.09
CA ALA A 263 18.35 -25.03 10.38
C ALA A 263 16.97 -24.78 9.76
N LEU A 264 16.81 -25.18 8.51
CA LEU A 264 15.49 -25.31 7.89
C LEU A 264 14.72 -26.48 8.49
N THR A 265 13.43 -26.58 8.25
CA THR A 265 12.57 -27.64 8.80
C THR A 265 12.95 -29.04 8.29
N ASP A 266 13.67 -29.15 7.17
CA ASP A 266 14.21 -30.40 6.63
C ASP A 266 15.61 -30.74 7.17
N GLY A 267 16.14 -29.94 8.10
CA GLY A 267 17.46 -30.11 8.71
C GLY A 267 18.61 -29.45 7.93
N THR A 268 18.36 -28.90 6.75
CA THR A 268 19.37 -28.17 5.96
C THR A 268 19.86 -26.95 6.74
N GLN A 269 21.18 -26.79 6.85
CA GLN A 269 21.78 -25.63 7.48
C GLN A 269 21.85 -24.47 6.48
N THR A 270 21.43 -23.29 6.91
CA THR A 270 21.51 -22.07 6.11
C THR A 270 22.03 -20.89 6.92
N ARG A 271 22.22 -19.75 6.27
CA ARG A 271 22.73 -18.52 6.89
C ARG A 271 21.76 -17.38 6.66
N SER A 272 21.63 -16.52 7.66
CA SER A 272 21.02 -15.20 7.42
C SER A 272 21.90 -14.36 6.52
N ILE A 273 21.27 -13.70 5.54
CA ILE A 273 21.96 -12.69 4.70
C ILE A 273 22.11 -11.36 5.43
N PHE A 274 21.35 -11.13 6.49
CA PHE A 274 21.36 -9.89 7.27
C PHE A 274 22.38 -9.96 8.39
N ARG A 275 23.30 -8.99 8.42
CA ARG A 275 24.40 -8.92 9.38
C ARG A 275 24.31 -7.71 10.31
N GLU A 276 23.38 -6.80 10.01
CA GLU A 276 23.14 -5.58 10.75
C GLU A 276 21.65 -5.29 10.88
N PRO A 277 21.23 -4.54 11.91
CA PRO A 277 19.83 -4.16 12.04
C PRO A 277 19.41 -3.23 10.88
N GLN A 278 18.32 -3.63 10.21
CA GLN A 278 17.68 -2.85 9.16
C GLN A 278 16.19 -3.18 9.06
N SER A 279 15.45 -2.35 8.35
CA SER A 279 14.06 -2.65 8.00
C SER A 279 13.87 -2.51 6.49
N TRP A 280 12.89 -3.23 5.95
CA TRP A 280 12.40 -2.99 4.62
C TRP A 280 11.02 -2.36 4.69
N GLY A 281 10.87 -1.18 4.06
CA GLY A 281 9.58 -0.57 3.79
C GLY A 281 9.05 -1.13 2.48
N VAL A 282 7.87 -1.76 2.51
CA VAL A 282 7.30 -2.50 1.38
C VAL A 282 5.91 -1.99 1.03
N MET A 283 5.62 -1.88 -0.28
CA MET A 283 4.27 -1.98 -0.84
C MET A 283 4.15 -3.31 -1.57
N GLU A 284 3.15 -4.08 -1.18
CA GLU A 284 2.96 -5.45 -1.68
C GLU A 284 1.50 -5.68 -2.04
N LEU A 285 1.25 -6.31 -3.16
CA LEU A 285 -0.05 -6.71 -3.63
C LEU A 285 -0.18 -8.23 -3.63
N PHE A 286 -1.40 -8.69 -3.34
CA PHE A 286 -1.77 -10.09 -3.30
C PHE A 286 -2.97 -10.30 -4.21
N LYS A 287 -2.82 -11.12 -5.25
CA LYS A 287 -3.91 -11.64 -6.05
C LYS A 287 -4.51 -12.85 -5.36
N ILE A 288 -5.81 -12.81 -5.11
CA ILE A 288 -6.51 -13.85 -4.34
C ILE A 288 -7.75 -14.29 -5.12
N ARG A 289 -7.91 -15.59 -5.27
CA ARG A 289 -9.05 -16.22 -5.93
C ARG A 289 -9.51 -17.42 -5.11
N LYS A 290 -10.81 -17.52 -4.81
CA LYS A 290 -11.37 -18.57 -3.93
C LYS A 290 -10.69 -18.64 -2.56
N GLY A 291 -10.23 -17.50 -2.02
CA GLY A 291 -9.51 -17.43 -0.75
C GLY A 291 -8.11 -18.07 -0.79
N VAL A 292 -7.48 -18.13 -1.96
CA VAL A 292 -6.12 -18.65 -2.16
C VAL A 292 -5.30 -17.59 -2.86
N ILE A 293 -4.09 -17.31 -2.40
CA ILE A 293 -3.14 -16.41 -3.06
C ILE A 293 -2.61 -17.09 -4.33
N THR A 294 -2.70 -16.38 -5.46
CA THR A 294 -2.28 -16.89 -6.78
C THR A 294 -1.07 -16.15 -7.35
N ALA A 295 -0.91 -14.87 -7.00
CA ALA A 295 0.25 -14.07 -7.38
C ALA A 295 0.54 -13.00 -6.32
N ILE A 296 1.80 -12.60 -6.22
CA ILE A 296 2.31 -11.59 -5.30
C ILE A 296 3.28 -10.70 -6.05
N GLU A 297 3.17 -9.38 -5.89
CA GLU A 297 4.19 -8.45 -6.38
C GLU A 297 4.51 -7.42 -5.29
N ALA A 298 5.79 -7.17 -5.10
CA ALA A 298 6.30 -6.25 -4.10
C ALA A 298 7.33 -5.28 -4.68
N VAL A 299 7.25 -4.03 -4.25
CA VAL A 299 8.32 -3.05 -4.36
C VAL A 299 8.71 -2.64 -2.97
N PHE A 300 10.00 -2.77 -2.65
CA PHE A 300 10.51 -2.46 -1.32
C PHE A 300 11.89 -1.82 -1.37
N VAL A 301 12.19 -1.08 -0.33
CA VAL A 301 13.47 -0.39 -0.15
C VAL A 301 14.00 -0.62 1.26
N GLN A 302 15.32 -0.76 1.36
CA GLN A 302 15.97 -0.80 2.67
C GLN A 302 15.86 0.54 3.37
N THR A 303 15.49 0.51 4.65
CA THR A 303 15.34 1.67 5.52
C THR A 303 16.11 1.44 6.83
N PRO A 304 16.44 2.51 7.58
CA PRO A 304 16.95 2.37 8.92
C PRO A 304 16.08 1.45 9.78
N TYR A 305 16.74 0.68 10.65
CA TYR A 305 16.03 -0.25 11.53
C TYR A 305 14.94 0.45 12.34
N TYR A 306 13.74 -0.17 12.35
CA TYR A 306 12.55 0.35 13.03
C TYR A 306 12.00 1.69 12.48
N MET A 307 12.41 2.12 11.27
CA MET A 307 11.80 3.27 10.61
C MET A 307 10.30 3.07 10.45
N ARG A 308 9.54 4.14 10.57
CA ARG A 308 8.08 4.13 10.47
C ARG A 308 7.62 4.95 9.28
N SER A 309 6.49 4.57 8.72
CA SER A 309 5.85 5.40 7.71
C SER A 309 5.41 6.73 8.29
N PRO A 310 5.64 7.84 7.58
CA PRO A 310 5.06 9.14 7.91
C PRO A 310 3.52 9.13 7.96
N PHE A 311 2.87 8.16 7.29
CA PHE A 311 1.41 8.03 7.28
C PHE A 311 0.86 7.21 8.45
N THR A 312 1.69 6.47 9.16
CA THR A 312 1.27 5.73 10.35
C THR A 312 1.12 6.70 11.51
N ALA A 313 -0.01 6.67 12.20
CA ALA A 313 -0.18 7.43 13.43
C ALA A 313 0.98 7.11 14.39
N LYS A 314 1.57 8.14 15.00
CA LYS A 314 2.62 7.94 16.01
C LYS A 314 2.01 7.03 17.09
N PRO A 315 2.52 5.82 17.31
CA PRO A 315 2.11 5.08 18.49
C PRO A 315 2.57 5.91 19.67
N GLU A 316 1.77 5.98 20.67
CA GLU A 316 2.28 6.33 22.00
C GLU A 316 3.50 5.43 22.20
N MET A 317 4.66 6.04 22.40
CA MET A 317 5.81 5.26 22.86
C MET A 317 5.33 4.67 24.18
N ARG A 318 4.97 3.40 24.15
CA ARG A 318 4.71 2.70 25.39
C ARG A 318 5.96 2.95 26.19
N ALA A 319 5.80 3.57 27.35
CA ALA A 319 6.79 3.57 28.40
C ALA A 319 6.99 2.09 28.79
N GLY A 320 7.57 1.34 27.90
CA GLY A 320 7.77 -0.09 27.97
C GLY A 320 9.18 -0.34 28.28
N GLY A 321 9.36 -1.07 29.36
CA GLY A 321 10.62 -1.38 29.96
C GLY A 321 11.73 -1.64 28.94
N LEU A 322 12.92 -1.26 29.33
CA LEU A 322 14.17 -1.59 28.67
C LEU A 322 14.14 -3.08 28.29
N THR A 323 14.25 -3.36 27.01
CA THR A 323 14.54 -4.73 26.58
C THR A 323 15.82 -5.14 27.32
N PRO A 324 15.84 -6.24 28.08
CA PRO A 324 17.04 -6.63 28.80
C PRO A 324 18.23 -6.66 27.82
N PRO A 325 19.42 -6.24 28.24
CA PRO A 325 20.59 -6.25 27.38
C PRO A 325 20.81 -7.65 26.88
N VAL A 326 20.84 -7.80 25.55
CA VAL A 326 21.15 -9.09 24.94
C VAL A 326 22.62 -9.33 25.10
N THR A 327 22.98 -10.37 25.80
CA THR A 327 24.37 -10.84 25.84
C THR A 327 24.80 -11.16 24.40
N PRO A 328 25.81 -10.50 23.84
CA PRO A 328 26.28 -10.86 22.52
C PRO A 328 26.68 -12.34 22.51
N PRO A 329 26.40 -13.06 21.43
CA PRO A 329 26.96 -14.43 21.31
C PRO A 329 28.48 -14.35 21.44
N ALA A 330 29.07 -15.32 22.10
CA ALA A 330 30.50 -15.41 22.21
C ALA A 330 31.16 -15.33 20.82
N PRO A 331 32.25 -14.62 20.63
CA PRO A 331 32.90 -14.50 19.34
C PRO A 331 33.25 -15.92 18.85
N THR A 332 32.59 -16.34 17.77
CA THR A 332 32.98 -17.56 17.07
C THR A 332 34.30 -17.29 16.36
N SER A 333 35.17 -18.28 16.39
CA SER A 333 36.50 -18.28 15.73
C SER A 333 36.44 -17.64 14.33
N PRO A 334 37.50 -16.99 13.86
CA PRO A 334 37.51 -16.29 12.60
C PRO A 334 37.08 -17.23 11.46
N ALA A 335 35.94 -16.91 10.88
CA ALA A 335 35.40 -17.66 9.76
C ALA A 335 36.35 -17.57 8.58
N ALA A 336 36.59 -18.71 7.94
CA ALA A 336 37.22 -18.79 6.64
C ALA A 336 36.59 -17.83 5.64
N ALA A 337 37.40 -17.34 4.72
CA ALA A 337 37.03 -16.35 3.71
C ALA A 337 35.68 -16.60 3.07
N ASN A 338 34.94 -15.55 2.96
CA ASN A 338 33.53 -15.46 2.65
C ASN A 338 33.20 -15.87 1.19
N PRO A 339 32.53 -17.02 0.94
CA PRO A 339 32.06 -17.37 -0.41
C PRO A 339 30.72 -16.77 -0.80
N ILE A 340 30.18 -15.79 -0.04
CA ILE A 340 28.79 -15.30 -0.14
C ILE A 340 28.48 -14.61 -1.47
N LEU A 341 29.47 -14.20 -2.27
CA LEU A 341 29.23 -13.40 -3.45
C LEU A 341 28.73 -14.17 -4.69
N ASN A 342 28.72 -15.51 -4.65
CA ASN A 342 28.36 -16.31 -5.83
C ASN A 342 27.03 -17.05 -5.74
N GLU A 343 26.38 -17.17 -4.57
CA GLU A 343 25.16 -17.97 -4.48
C GLU A 343 23.85 -17.22 -4.78
N GLY A 344 23.90 -15.89 -4.85
CA GLY A 344 22.73 -15.10 -5.23
C GLY A 344 22.52 -14.95 -6.75
N GLY A 345 23.48 -15.36 -7.54
CA GLY A 345 23.46 -15.21 -9.02
C GLY A 345 23.05 -16.46 -9.80
N GLU A 346 23.16 -17.63 -9.21
CA GLU A 346 22.88 -18.89 -9.94
C GLU A 346 21.45 -19.42 -9.78
N GLU A 347 20.70 -19.04 -8.76
CA GLU A 347 19.29 -19.45 -8.63
C GLU A 347 18.30 -18.59 -9.45
N ALA A 348 18.76 -17.52 -10.10
CA ALA A 348 17.91 -16.70 -10.97
C ALA A 348 17.96 -17.13 -12.47
N ALA A 349 18.71 -18.19 -12.81
CA ALA A 349 18.91 -18.59 -14.20
C ALA A 349 18.36 -20.00 -14.57
N HIS A 350 17.52 -20.61 -13.75
CA HIS A 350 16.80 -21.84 -14.14
C HIS A 350 15.35 -21.82 -13.68
#